data_3ea7f99b68c9735600662743ec2b6dac
#
_entry.id   3ea7f99b68c9735600662743ec2b6dac
#
_cell.length_a   1.000
_cell.length_b   1.000
_cell.length_c   1.000
_cell.angle_alpha   90.00
_cell.angle_beta   90.00
_cell.angle_gamma   90.00
#
_symmetry.space_group_name_H-M   'P 1'
#
loop_
_entity.id
_entity.type
_entity.pdbx_description
1 polymer ?
#
loop_
_entity_poly.entity_id
_entity_poly.type
_entity_poly.pdbx_seq_one_letter_code
_entity_poly.pdbx_strand_id
1 'polypeptide(L)'
;MLTQASTSLLNLPARHVLVPVVETRAQFIQALETPVVRALLLHHCNIFEFSTLLERAFRAGCSVYANIDHIDGVYPDAAGFRYLGERLHVRGILSSHPKVLASAKENGLETVQRIFAVDSTGLRLSLASIEPAYVDMLDFAPAGVLPHIMPRLRPCLTLPYMASGLLRTAEQLQAVLSTGVRAVAVSDLDRWL
;
A
#
# COMPACT_ATOMS: atom_id res chain seq x y z
N MET A 1 19.97 -21.74 -4.32
CA MET A 1 19.41 -20.38 -4.43
C MET A 1 18.26 -20.30 -3.45
N LEU A 2 18.48 -19.66 -2.30
CA LEU A 2 17.40 -19.43 -1.32
C LEU A 2 16.54 -18.29 -1.86
N THR A 3 15.36 -18.61 -2.34
CA THR A 3 14.31 -17.65 -2.62
C THR A 3 13.91 -17.07 -1.28
N GLN A 4 14.48 -15.93 -0.86
CA GLN A 4 13.92 -15.17 0.23
C GLN A 4 12.51 -14.74 -0.21
N ALA A 5 11.53 -15.37 0.38
CA ALA A 5 10.14 -14.96 0.17
C ALA A 5 10.02 -13.52 0.66
N SER A 6 9.87 -12.59 -0.28
CA SER A 6 9.55 -11.18 0.02
C SER A 6 8.32 -11.15 0.93
N THR A 7 8.44 -10.49 2.06
CA THR A 7 7.40 -10.48 3.10
C THR A 7 6.20 -9.67 2.64
N SER A 8 5.12 -10.32 2.22
CA SER A 8 3.87 -9.65 1.83
C SER A 8 3.26 -8.86 2.99
N LEU A 9 2.69 -7.68 2.73
CA LEU A 9 1.85 -6.94 3.68
C LEU A 9 0.69 -7.80 4.20
N LEU A 10 0.23 -8.75 3.38
CA LEU A 10 -0.84 -9.68 3.75
C LEU A 10 -0.40 -10.69 4.82
N ASN A 11 0.89 -10.99 4.89
CA ASN A 11 1.48 -12.00 5.76
C ASN A 11 2.28 -11.42 6.94
N LEU A 12 2.44 -10.10 7.00
CA LEU A 12 3.07 -9.47 8.15
C LEU A 12 2.25 -9.76 9.42
N PRO A 13 2.92 -10.04 10.55
CA PRO A 13 2.21 -10.26 11.80
C PRO A 13 1.33 -9.05 12.09
N ALA A 14 0.11 -9.31 12.60
CA ALA A 14 -0.96 -8.33 12.81
C ALA A 14 -0.65 -7.28 13.91
N ARG A 15 0.61 -6.85 14.01
CA ARG A 15 1.05 -5.77 14.89
C ARG A 15 1.46 -4.60 14.01
N HIS A 16 0.59 -3.64 13.88
CA HIS A 16 0.78 -2.26 13.45
C HIS A 16 2.05 -2.01 12.62
N VAL A 17 2.00 -2.34 11.35
CA VAL A 17 3.12 -2.12 10.44
C VAL A 17 3.04 -0.70 9.91
N LEU A 18 4.09 0.10 10.15
CA LEU A 18 4.26 1.37 9.46
C LEU A 18 4.83 1.11 8.07
N VAL A 19 4.19 1.67 7.07
CA VAL A 19 4.59 1.57 5.66
C VAL A 19 4.99 2.97 5.19
N PRO A 20 6.29 3.24 5.02
CA PRO A 20 6.74 4.53 4.49
C PRO A 20 6.18 4.78 3.10
N VAL A 21 5.62 5.98 2.89
CA VAL A 21 5.31 6.50 1.56
C VAL A 21 6.55 7.18 1.03
N VAL A 22 6.99 6.80 -0.15
CA VAL A 22 8.26 7.21 -0.75
C VAL A 22 7.99 7.90 -2.08
N GLU A 23 8.44 9.12 -2.20
CA GLU A 23 8.34 9.97 -3.41
C GLU A 23 9.72 10.33 -3.96
N THR A 24 10.77 10.21 -3.13
CA THR A 24 12.14 10.56 -3.49
C THR A 24 13.12 9.43 -3.21
N ARG A 25 14.27 9.46 -3.92
CA ARG A 25 15.36 8.51 -3.68
C ARG A 25 15.90 8.56 -2.23
N ALA A 26 15.96 9.76 -1.65
CA ALA A 26 16.41 9.93 -0.25
C ALA A 26 15.49 9.20 0.73
N GLN A 27 14.17 9.38 0.60
CA GLN A 27 13.17 8.67 1.41
C GLN A 27 13.25 7.16 1.21
N PHE A 28 13.50 6.69 -0.03
CA PHE A 28 13.66 5.26 -0.31
C PHE A 28 14.85 4.67 0.44
N ILE A 29 16.00 5.35 0.38
CA ILE A 29 17.22 4.92 1.06
C ILE A 29 16.99 4.90 2.57
N GLN A 30 16.44 5.97 3.14
CA GLN A 30 16.09 6.06 4.55
C GLN A 30 15.16 4.90 4.99
N ALA A 31 14.13 4.61 4.21
CA ALA A 31 13.22 3.50 4.49
C ALA A 31 13.95 2.15 4.51
N LEU A 32 14.86 1.91 3.57
CA LEU A 32 15.65 0.67 3.53
C LEU A 32 16.65 0.54 4.67
N GLU A 33 17.18 1.65 5.15
CA GLU A 33 18.13 1.71 6.27
C GLU A 33 17.45 1.61 7.64
N THR A 34 16.14 1.73 7.67
CA THR A 34 15.33 1.61 8.89
C THR A 34 15.00 0.14 9.19
N PRO A 35 15.55 -0.46 10.25
CA PRO A 35 15.49 -1.92 10.45
C PRO A 35 14.08 -2.50 10.63
N VAL A 36 13.12 -1.69 11.08
CA VAL A 36 11.73 -2.14 11.30
C VAL A 36 10.89 -2.11 10.03
N VAL A 37 11.34 -1.41 8.98
CA VAL A 37 10.61 -1.32 7.70
C VAL A 37 10.71 -2.65 6.96
N ARG A 38 9.57 -3.21 6.63
CA ARG A 38 9.44 -4.48 5.86
C ARG A 38 8.71 -4.29 4.55
N ALA A 39 8.02 -3.18 4.40
CA ALA A 39 7.33 -2.80 3.18
C ALA A 39 7.34 -1.28 3.02
N LEU A 40 7.28 -0.80 1.79
CA LEU A 40 7.15 0.62 1.47
C LEU A 40 6.19 0.82 0.29
N LEU A 41 5.65 2.02 0.17
CA LEU A 41 4.73 2.43 -0.89
C LEU A 41 5.36 3.54 -1.74
N LEU A 42 5.62 3.25 -3.01
CA LEU A 42 6.01 4.27 -3.99
C LEU A 42 4.82 5.13 -4.38
N HIS A 43 5.03 6.44 -4.42
CA HIS A 43 4.00 7.44 -4.70
C HIS A 43 4.61 8.64 -5.42
N HIS A 44 3.92 9.24 -6.39
CA HIS A 44 4.36 10.44 -7.12
C HIS A 44 5.82 10.41 -7.60
N CYS A 45 6.21 9.34 -8.28
CA CYS A 45 7.58 9.19 -8.75
C CYS A 45 7.65 8.58 -10.15
N ASN A 46 8.78 8.77 -10.83
CA ASN A 46 9.09 8.08 -12.08
C ASN A 46 9.78 6.75 -11.77
N ILE A 47 9.21 5.64 -12.23
CA ILE A 47 9.68 4.29 -11.88
C ILE A 47 11.13 4.03 -12.33
N PHE A 48 11.58 4.65 -13.41
CA PHE A 48 12.94 4.46 -13.91
C PHE A 48 14.03 5.02 -12.98
N GLU A 49 13.68 6.02 -12.17
CA GLU A 49 14.62 6.59 -11.18
C GLU A 49 14.88 5.64 -10.00
N PHE A 50 14.03 4.63 -9.82
CA PHE A 50 14.07 3.73 -8.68
C PHE A 50 14.56 2.32 -9.02
N SER A 51 14.87 2.00 -10.28
CA SER A 51 15.19 0.63 -10.71
C SER A 51 16.27 -0.05 -9.86
N THR A 52 17.37 0.64 -9.58
CA THR A 52 18.47 0.10 -8.74
C THR A 52 18.07 -0.03 -7.26
N LEU A 53 17.22 0.87 -6.76
CA LEU A 53 16.73 0.84 -5.38
C LEU A 53 15.69 -0.26 -5.18
N LEU A 54 14.87 -0.53 -6.20
CA LEU A 54 13.91 -1.64 -6.20
C LEU A 54 14.64 -3.00 -6.09
N GLU A 55 15.72 -3.18 -6.85
CA GLU A 55 16.54 -4.37 -6.73
C GLU A 55 17.20 -4.49 -5.35
N ARG A 56 17.68 -3.37 -4.79
CA ARG A 56 18.22 -3.32 -3.42
C ARG A 56 17.15 -3.70 -2.38
N ALA A 57 15.92 -3.18 -2.52
CA ALA A 57 14.80 -3.53 -1.65
C ALA A 57 14.49 -5.02 -1.71
N PHE A 58 14.41 -5.59 -2.91
CA PHE A 58 14.18 -7.01 -3.13
C PHE A 58 15.25 -7.88 -2.43
N ARG A 59 16.53 -7.55 -2.60
CA ARG A 59 17.64 -8.26 -1.93
C ARG A 59 17.61 -8.11 -0.41
N ALA A 60 17.12 -6.98 0.10
CA ALA A 60 16.94 -6.75 1.53
C ALA A 60 15.67 -7.41 2.12
N GLY A 61 14.85 -8.06 1.30
CA GLY A 61 13.58 -8.65 1.72
C GLY A 61 12.50 -7.62 2.06
N CYS A 62 12.66 -6.36 1.63
CA CYS A 62 11.67 -5.31 1.78
C CYS A 62 10.70 -5.34 0.58
N SER A 63 9.41 -5.47 0.85
CA SER A 63 8.39 -5.47 -0.18
C SER A 63 8.05 -4.07 -0.66
N VAL A 64 8.00 -3.88 -1.97
CA VAL A 64 7.63 -2.60 -2.56
C VAL A 64 6.25 -2.70 -3.19
N TYR A 65 5.38 -1.78 -2.81
CA TYR A 65 4.09 -1.55 -3.44
C TYR A 65 4.14 -0.23 -4.22
N ALA A 66 3.44 -0.14 -5.33
CA ALA A 66 3.39 1.06 -6.16
C ALA A 66 1.96 1.59 -6.25
N ASN A 67 1.76 2.86 -5.92
CA ASN A 67 0.50 3.53 -6.22
C ASN A 67 0.45 3.86 -7.71
N ILE A 68 -0.10 2.93 -8.49
CA ILE A 68 -0.05 3.01 -9.96
C ILE A 68 -0.82 4.20 -10.53
N ASP A 69 -1.75 4.76 -9.78
CA ASP A 69 -2.49 5.96 -10.18
C ASP A 69 -1.59 7.22 -10.23
N HIS A 70 -0.38 7.14 -9.62
CA HIS A 70 0.55 8.26 -9.46
C HIS A 70 2.02 7.88 -9.75
N ILE A 71 2.25 6.82 -10.52
CA ILE A 71 3.59 6.42 -10.98
C ILE A 71 3.74 6.75 -12.45
N ASP A 72 4.77 7.52 -12.77
CA ASP A 72 5.15 7.79 -14.15
C ASP A 72 6.08 6.70 -14.71
N GLY A 73 6.08 6.58 -16.05
CA GLY A 73 7.00 5.70 -16.78
C GLY A 73 6.53 4.26 -16.97
N VAL A 74 5.35 3.89 -16.48
CA VAL A 74 4.74 2.59 -16.76
C VAL A 74 3.24 2.77 -17.00
N TYR A 75 2.72 2.06 -18.01
CA TYR A 75 1.30 2.06 -18.27
C TYR A 75 0.61 0.94 -17.50
N PRO A 76 -0.60 1.14 -16.91
CA PRO A 76 -1.30 0.14 -16.11
C PRO A 76 -2.01 -0.91 -16.97
N ASP A 77 -1.22 -1.64 -17.76
CA ASP A 77 -1.67 -2.77 -18.59
C ASP A 77 -0.90 -4.06 -18.25
N ALA A 78 -1.23 -5.15 -18.91
CA ALA A 78 -0.61 -6.45 -18.68
C ALA A 78 0.92 -6.44 -18.89
N ALA A 79 1.44 -5.65 -19.83
CA ALA A 79 2.87 -5.55 -20.08
C ALA A 79 3.57 -4.77 -18.98
N GLY A 80 2.97 -3.64 -18.57
CA GLY A 80 3.45 -2.82 -17.45
C GLY A 80 3.45 -3.60 -16.13
N PHE A 81 2.40 -4.34 -15.83
CA PHE A 81 2.32 -5.15 -14.60
C PHE A 81 3.34 -6.29 -14.58
N ARG A 82 3.55 -6.98 -15.69
CA ARG A 82 4.63 -7.98 -15.79
C ARG A 82 6.01 -7.34 -15.62
N TYR A 83 6.24 -6.18 -16.21
CA TYR A 83 7.49 -5.45 -16.04
C TYR A 83 7.73 -5.07 -14.57
N LEU A 84 6.71 -4.52 -13.90
CA LEU A 84 6.78 -4.19 -12.48
C LEU A 84 7.09 -5.42 -11.61
N GLY A 85 6.39 -6.54 -11.83
CA GLY A 85 6.57 -7.75 -11.02
C GLY A 85 7.85 -8.50 -11.34
N GLU A 86 8.08 -8.83 -12.60
CA GLU A 86 9.15 -9.73 -13.01
C GLU A 86 10.52 -9.05 -13.11
N ARG A 87 10.55 -7.79 -13.50
CA ARG A 87 11.81 -7.05 -13.72
C ARG A 87 12.18 -6.13 -12.58
N LEU A 88 11.19 -5.45 -12.00
CA LEU A 88 11.43 -4.49 -10.93
C LEU A 88 11.12 -5.05 -9.54
N HIS A 89 10.63 -6.28 -9.46
CA HIS A 89 10.31 -6.97 -8.20
C HIS A 89 9.31 -6.22 -7.31
N VAL A 90 8.44 -5.40 -7.94
CA VAL A 90 7.32 -4.78 -7.25
C VAL A 90 6.37 -5.88 -6.79
N ARG A 91 6.03 -5.90 -5.50
CA ARG A 91 5.21 -6.94 -4.90
C ARG A 91 3.74 -6.78 -5.22
N GLY A 92 3.27 -5.55 -5.25
CA GLY A 92 1.87 -5.26 -5.49
C GLY A 92 1.64 -3.82 -5.89
N ILE A 93 0.41 -3.54 -6.24
CA ILE A 93 -0.03 -2.19 -6.60
C ILE A 93 -1.16 -1.71 -5.69
N LEU A 94 -1.25 -0.40 -5.57
CA LEU A 94 -2.37 0.31 -4.99
C LEU A 94 -3.03 1.13 -6.10
N SER A 95 -4.36 1.05 -6.20
CA SER A 95 -5.15 1.84 -7.14
C SER A 95 -6.56 2.09 -6.61
N SER A 96 -7.18 3.17 -7.06
CA SER A 96 -8.61 3.43 -6.86
C SER A 96 -9.49 2.81 -7.96
N HIS A 97 -8.90 2.26 -9.01
CA HIS A 97 -9.58 1.78 -10.21
C HIS A 97 -9.73 0.25 -10.22
N PRO A 98 -10.95 -0.32 -10.06
CA PRO A 98 -11.15 -1.77 -10.00
C PRO A 98 -10.62 -2.55 -11.21
N LYS A 99 -10.77 -2.00 -12.42
CA LYS A 99 -10.26 -2.64 -13.65
C LYS A 99 -8.73 -2.76 -13.68
N VAL A 100 -8.05 -1.76 -13.12
CA VAL A 100 -6.58 -1.76 -12.99
C VAL A 100 -6.16 -2.86 -12.02
N LEU A 101 -6.85 -2.99 -10.89
CA LEU A 101 -6.60 -4.02 -9.89
C LEU A 101 -6.85 -5.43 -10.45
N ALA A 102 -7.95 -5.63 -11.19
CA ALA A 102 -8.23 -6.92 -11.83
C ALA A 102 -7.09 -7.34 -12.78
N SER A 103 -6.67 -6.44 -13.66
CA SER A 103 -5.56 -6.71 -14.59
C SER A 103 -4.23 -6.97 -13.85
N ALA A 104 -3.94 -6.22 -12.79
CA ALA A 104 -2.74 -6.45 -11.99
C ALA A 104 -2.75 -7.81 -11.29
N LYS A 105 -3.90 -8.20 -10.74
CA LYS A 105 -4.10 -9.50 -10.08
C LYS A 105 -3.88 -10.66 -11.05
N GLU A 106 -4.42 -10.57 -12.26
CA GLU A 106 -4.24 -11.55 -13.34
C GLU A 106 -2.77 -11.68 -13.77
N ASN A 107 -1.96 -10.63 -13.56
CA ASN A 107 -0.52 -10.63 -13.83
C ASN A 107 0.35 -10.92 -12.57
N GLY A 108 -0.25 -11.47 -11.51
CA GLY A 108 0.48 -12.02 -10.35
C GLY A 108 0.88 -11.00 -9.30
N LEU A 109 0.40 -9.76 -9.37
CA LEU A 109 0.66 -8.74 -8.36
C LEU A 109 -0.38 -8.82 -7.23
N GLU A 110 0.04 -8.51 -6.02
CA GLU A 110 -0.87 -8.23 -4.92
C GLU A 110 -1.59 -6.90 -5.16
N THR A 111 -2.84 -6.79 -4.71
CA THR A 111 -3.69 -5.65 -5.03
C THR A 111 -4.24 -5.00 -3.78
N VAL A 112 -4.10 -3.68 -3.71
CA VAL A 112 -4.63 -2.84 -2.65
C VAL A 112 -5.60 -1.84 -3.25
N GLN A 113 -6.88 -1.93 -2.90
CA GLN A 113 -7.88 -0.98 -3.39
C GLN A 113 -7.98 0.22 -2.46
N ARG A 114 -7.75 1.43 -3.01
CA ARG A 114 -7.98 2.68 -2.28
C ARG A 114 -9.46 2.98 -2.15
N ILE A 115 -9.88 3.21 -0.92
CA ILE A 115 -11.24 3.59 -0.53
C ILE A 115 -11.24 5.03 -0.06
N PHE A 116 -11.83 5.93 -0.84
CA PHE A 116 -11.95 7.31 -0.46
C PHE A 116 -13.14 7.51 0.48
N ALA A 117 -12.86 7.80 1.74
CA ALA A 117 -13.84 8.07 2.79
C ALA A 117 -13.99 9.58 3.04
N VAL A 118 -14.14 10.39 1.99
CA VAL A 118 -14.22 11.84 2.06
C VAL A 118 -15.62 12.26 2.54
N ASP A 119 -16.65 11.58 2.06
CA ASP A 119 -18.04 11.74 2.46
C ASP A 119 -18.79 10.40 2.38
N SER A 120 -20.06 10.41 2.79
CA SER A 120 -20.91 9.20 2.82
C SER A 120 -21.16 8.62 1.43
N THR A 121 -21.27 9.47 0.41
CA THR A 121 -21.51 9.02 -0.97
C THR A 121 -20.26 8.42 -1.57
N GLY A 122 -19.11 9.09 -1.44
CA GLY A 122 -17.81 8.59 -1.90
C GLY A 122 -17.45 7.27 -1.25
N LEU A 123 -17.61 7.17 0.07
CA LEU A 123 -17.40 5.92 0.80
C LEU A 123 -18.29 4.79 0.27
N ARG A 124 -19.60 5.03 0.13
CA ARG A 124 -20.54 4.03 -0.38
C ARG A 124 -20.20 3.57 -1.80
N LEU A 125 -19.85 4.49 -2.69
CA LEU A 125 -19.45 4.15 -4.07
C LEU A 125 -18.15 3.37 -4.11
N SER A 126 -17.14 3.78 -3.33
CA SER A 126 -15.87 3.06 -3.25
C SER A 126 -16.07 1.63 -2.71
N LEU A 127 -16.88 1.46 -1.67
CA LEU A 127 -17.18 0.12 -1.12
C LEU A 127 -17.97 -0.74 -2.11
N ALA A 128 -18.91 -0.15 -2.86
CA ALA A 128 -19.69 -0.86 -3.86
C ALA A 128 -18.86 -1.31 -5.08
N SER A 129 -17.70 -0.72 -5.30
CA SER A 129 -16.79 -1.08 -6.40
C SER A 129 -15.80 -2.20 -6.05
N ILE A 130 -15.84 -2.73 -4.81
CA ILE A 130 -14.93 -3.80 -4.40
C ILE A 130 -15.36 -5.10 -5.07
N GLU A 131 -14.41 -5.71 -5.78
CA GLU A 131 -14.52 -7.06 -6.31
C GLU A 131 -13.56 -7.98 -5.56
N PRO A 132 -14.04 -8.77 -4.57
CA PRO A 132 -13.16 -9.53 -3.68
C PRO A 132 -12.24 -10.54 -4.39
N ALA A 133 -12.58 -10.95 -5.60
CA ALA A 133 -11.72 -11.83 -6.41
C ALA A 133 -10.42 -11.14 -6.86
N TYR A 134 -10.43 -9.81 -6.95
CA TYR A 134 -9.31 -9.03 -7.49
C TYR A 134 -8.68 -8.09 -6.46
N VAL A 135 -9.11 -8.12 -5.21
CA VAL A 135 -8.61 -7.22 -4.16
C VAL A 135 -8.12 -8.03 -2.97
N ASP A 136 -6.86 -7.86 -2.59
CA ASP A 136 -6.26 -8.53 -1.45
C ASP A 136 -6.36 -7.72 -0.16
N MET A 137 -6.37 -6.38 -0.25
CA MET A 137 -6.41 -5.47 0.87
C MET A 137 -7.11 -4.17 0.50
N LEU A 138 -7.70 -3.50 1.48
CA LEU A 138 -8.26 -2.16 1.33
C LEU A 138 -7.33 -1.12 1.94
N ASP A 139 -7.24 0.08 1.34
CA ASP A 139 -6.55 1.24 1.90
C ASP A 139 -7.55 2.38 2.11
N PHE A 140 -7.90 2.67 3.34
CA PHE A 140 -8.82 3.77 3.66
C PHE A 140 -8.08 5.11 3.74
N ALA A 141 -8.50 6.04 2.91
CA ALA A 141 -7.98 7.42 2.88
C ALA A 141 -9.12 8.46 2.95
N PRO A 142 -8.98 9.49 3.80
CA PRO A 142 -7.91 9.75 4.77
C PRO A 142 -8.03 8.89 6.04
N ALA A 143 -6.87 8.50 6.59
CA ALA A 143 -6.77 7.60 7.75
C ALA A 143 -7.56 8.07 8.99
N GLY A 144 -7.56 9.37 9.25
CA GLY A 144 -8.21 9.96 10.44
C GLY A 144 -9.73 9.75 10.51
N VAL A 145 -10.38 9.38 9.40
CA VAL A 145 -11.83 9.08 9.39
C VAL A 145 -12.13 7.67 9.91
N LEU A 146 -11.16 6.78 9.84
CA LEU A 146 -11.34 5.36 10.11
C LEU A 146 -11.94 5.03 11.49
N PRO A 147 -11.51 5.66 12.61
CA PRO A 147 -12.12 5.43 13.92
C PRO A 147 -13.63 5.72 13.96
N HIS A 148 -14.09 6.64 13.14
CA HIS A 148 -15.50 7.05 13.11
C HIS A 148 -16.39 6.14 12.25
N ILE A 149 -15.83 5.54 11.19
CA ILE A 149 -16.59 4.69 10.26
C ILE A 149 -16.51 3.20 10.58
N MET A 150 -15.40 2.73 11.17
CA MET A 150 -15.15 1.31 11.43
C MET A 150 -16.20 0.63 12.31
N PRO A 151 -16.78 1.26 13.35
CA PRO A 151 -17.84 0.60 14.13
C PRO A 151 -19.03 0.12 13.28
N ARG A 152 -19.30 0.83 12.18
CA ARG A 152 -20.38 0.47 11.24
C ARG A 152 -19.91 -0.47 10.12
N LEU A 153 -18.66 -0.35 9.68
CA LEU A 153 -18.12 -1.13 8.54
C LEU A 153 -17.62 -2.51 8.95
N ARG A 154 -17.07 -2.65 10.15
CA ARG A 154 -16.43 -3.89 10.61
C ARG A 154 -17.27 -5.16 10.43
N PRO A 155 -18.60 -5.17 10.68
CA PRO A 155 -19.41 -6.37 10.47
C PRO A 155 -19.49 -6.83 9.02
N CYS A 156 -19.23 -5.91 8.06
CA CYS A 156 -19.35 -6.16 6.61
C CYS A 156 -18.01 -6.33 5.91
N LEU A 157 -16.89 -6.00 6.59
CA LEU A 157 -15.55 -6.08 6.00
C LEU A 157 -14.97 -7.48 6.17
N THR A 158 -14.72 -8.14 5.05
CA THR A 158 -14.08 -9.47 5.00
C THR A 158 -12.60 -9.41 4.64
N LEU A 159 -12.18 -8.33 3.97
CA LEU A 159 -10.81 -8.12 3.55
C LEU A 159 -9.98 -7.43 4.64
N PRO A 160 -8.68 -7.75 4.74
CA PRO A 160 -7.77 -6.97 5.56
C PRO A 160 -7.71 -5.52 5.05
N TYR A 161 -7.37 -4.60 5.94
CA TYR A 161 -7.31 -3.19 5.58
C TYR A 161 -6.15 -2.47 6.24
N MET A 162 -5.70 -1.44 5.55
CA MET A 162 -4.74 -0.44 5.99
C MET A 162 -5.35 0.96 5.92
N ALA A 163 -4.62 1.95 6.37
CA ALA A 163 -5.04 3.35 6.33
C ALA A 163 -3.89 4.25 5.88
N SER A 164 -4.22 5.32 5.18
CA SER A 164 -3.25 6.28 4.66
C SER A 164 -3.76 7.72 4.69
N GLY A 165 -2.80 8.65 4.72
CA GLY A 165 -3.06 10.08 4.53
C GLY A 165 -3.55 10.83 5.77
N LEU A 166 -3.08 12.07 5.86
CA LEU A 166 -3.47 13.11 6.83
C LEU A 166 -3.26 12.76 8.32
N LEU A 167 -2.36 11.86 8.64
CA LEU A 167 -1.93 11.63 10.03
C LEU A 167 -0.84 12.62 10.40
N ARG A 168 -1.03 13.35 11.49
CA ARG A 168 -0.13 14.41 11.95
C ARG A 168 0.27 14.31 13.42
N THR A 169 -0.47 13.55 14.23
CA THR A 169 -0.18 13.42 15.67
C THR A 169 -0.18 11.96 16.12
N ALA A 170 0.53 11.68 17.21
CA ALA A 170 0.58 10.35 17.79
C ALA A 170 -0.81 9.86 18.23
N GLU A 171 -1.66 10.76 18.72
CA GLU A 171 -3.03 10.43 19.14
C GLU A 171 -3.87 9.98 17.94
N GLN A 172 -3.74 10.66 16.79
CA GLN A 172 -4.42 10.24 15.55
C GLN A 172 -3.94 8.86 15.09
N LEU A 173 -2.63 8.61 15.13
CA LEU A 173 -2.07 7.31 14.80
C LEU A 173 -2.61 6.23 15.72
N GLN A 174 -2.58 6.45 17.05
CA GLN A 174 -3.09 5.48 18.02
C GLN A 174 -4.60 5.20 17.83
N ALA A 175 -5.39 6.24 17.55
CA ALA A 175 -6.80 6.07 17.25
C ALA A 175 -7.03 5.20 16.00
N VAL A 176 -6.23 5.38 14.95
CA VAL A 176 -6.29 4.55 13.73
C VAL A 176 -5.85 3.12 14.03
N LEU A 177 -4.73 2.94 14.74
CA LEU A 177 -4.23 1.61 15.11
C LEU A 177 -5.25 0.81 15.94
N SER A 178 -5.99 1.48 16.84
CA SER A 178 -7.03 0.84 17.66
C SER A 178 -8.21 0.31 16.86
N THR A 179 -8.39 0.72 15.61
CA THR A 179 -9.44 0.18 14.73
C THR A 179 -9.16 -1.23 14.23
N GLY A 180 -7.94 -1.73 14.43
CA GLY A 180 -7.53 -3.07 13.96
C GLY A 180 -6.98 -3.07 12.54
N VAL A 181 -6.48 -1.93 12.04
CA VAL A 181 -5.74 -1.87 10.78
C VAL A 181 -4.52 -2.79 10.81
N ARG A 182 -4.22 -3.42 9.69
CA ARG A 182 -3.01 -4.21 9.53
C ARG A 182 -1.77 -3.33 9.39
N ALA A 183 -1.89 -2.23 8.67
CA ALA A 183 -0.80 -1.31 8.40
C ALA A 183 -1.28 0.14 8.32
N VAL A 184 -0.37 1.07 8.52
CA VAL A 184 -0.61 2.50 8.31
C VAL A 184 0.49 3.06 7.41
N ALA A 185 0.08 3.67 6.29
CA ALA A 185 1.03 4.33 5.40
C ALA A 185 1.31 5.76 5.88
N VAL A 186 2.59 6.09 6.00
CA VAL A 186 3.08 7.36 6.56
C VAL A 186 4.07 8.02 5.62
N SER A 187 3.91 9.33 5.39
CA SER A 187 4.80 10.11 4.52
C SER A 187 6.01 10.73 5.23
N ASP A 188 6.01 10.77 6.55
CA ASP A 188 7.08 11.32 7.39
C ASP A 188 7.52 10.23 8.38
N LEU A 189 8.52 9.46 7.97
CA LEU A 189 8.99 8.31 8.75
C LEU A 189 9.64 8.73 10.09
N ASP A 190 10.38 9.85 10.10
CA ASP A 190 11.09 10.34 11.29
C ASP A 190 10.13 10.74 12.41
N ARG A 191 8.92 11.10 12.06
CA ARG A 191 7.89 11.46 13.06
C ARG A 191 7.35 10.25 13.81
N TRP A 192 7.46 9.05 13.24
CA TRP A 192 6.74 7.87 13.72
C TRP A 192 7.65 6.75 14.23
N LEU A 193 8.95 6.95 14.13
CA LEU A 193 10.00 6.09 14.67
C LEU A 193 10.68 6.73 15.88
#